data_d21167284d7d3478c8fc32a6698f4b9b
#
_entry.id   d21167284d7d3478c8fc32a6698f4b9b
#
_cell.length_a   1.000
_cell.length_b   1.000
_cell.length_c   1.000
_cell.angle_alpha   90.00
_cell.angle_beta   90.00
_cell.angle_gamma   90.00
#
_symmetry.space_group_name_H-M   'P 1'
#
loop_
_entity.id
_entity.type
_entity.pdbx_description
1 polymer ?
#
loop_
_entity_poly.entity_id
_entity_poly.type
_entity_poly.pdbx_seq_one_letter_code
_entity_poly.pdbx_strand_id
1 'polypeptide(L)'
;MSRNLHPYVVFLPSEQKNKILSAIFGSKAAVDVLRFSLSQGISNKIYQRDLVGKLAYSNKTIIENLKSMTKLGVLKENMEKNKKAGRIVWVKAYQLSDVGKWFALLLAEEKDLSQEEKAEILQNLFRAYVRWVKDLSEKLSISGKTLEKIFREEMKQ
;
A
#
# COMPACT_ATOMS: atom_id res chain seq x y z
N MET A 1 1.45 21.82 5.63
CA MET A 1 0.82 20.58 5.12
C MET A 1 -0.10 20.03 6.16
N SER A 2 -1.34 19.84 5.85
CA SER A 2 -2.30 19.20 6.75
C SER A 2 -1.91 17.73 6.92
N ARG A 3 -1.41 17.39 8.10
CA ARG A 3 -1.09 15.99 8.49
C ARG A 3 -2.34 15.11 8.60
N ASN A 4 -3.51 15.69 8.43
CA ASN A 4 -4.82 15.04 8.62
C ASN A 4 -5.54 14.74 7.30
N LEU A 5 -4.87 14.84 6.15
CA LEU A 5 -5.47 14.55 4.86
C LEU A 5 -5.86 13.07 4.73
N HIS A 6 -5.05 12.21 5.30
CA HIS A 6 -5.17 10.76 5.17
C HIS A 6 -6.52 10.18 5.62
N PRO A 7 -7.09 10.53 6.80
CA PRO A 7 -8.42 10.05 7.18
C PRO A 7 -9.53 10.56 6.26
N TYR A 8 -9.40 11.78 5.76
CA TYR A 8 -10.42 12.40 4.91
C TYR A 8 -10.45 11.86 3.48
N VAL A 9 -9.36 11.30 2.99
CA VAL A 9 -9.30 10.70 1.63
C VAL A 9 -10.33 9.58 1.47
N VAL A 10 -10.65 8.85 2.52
CA VAL A 10 -11.64 7.77 2.50
C VAL A 10 -13.04 8.29 2.09
N PHE A 11 -13.38 9.50 2.46
CA PHE A 11 -14.68 10.12 2.22
C PHE A 11 -14.78 10.92 0.92
N LEU A 12 -13.69 11.03 0.19
CA LEU A 12 -13.69 11.76 -1.08
C LEU A 12 -14.31 10.93 -2.20
N PRO A 13 -14.96 11.59 -3.21
CA PRO A 13 -15.36 10.91 -4.42
C PRO A 13 -14.18 10.23 -5.12
N SER A 14 -14.44 9.12 -5.82
CA SER A 14 -13.40 8.28 -6.45
C SER A 14 -12.45 9.06 -7.35
N GLU A 15 -12.96 10.04 -8.11
CA GLU A 15 -12.13 10.86 -9.00
C GLU A 15 -11.13 11.71 -8.22
N GLN A 16 -11.56 12.30 -7.10
CA GLN A 16 -10.66 13.08 -6.24
C GLN A 16 -9.64 12.21 -5.52
N LYS A 17 -10.02 11.01 -5.07
CA LYS A 17 -9.08 10.03 -4.51
C LYS A 17 -7.97 9.70 -5.51
N ASN A 18 -8.33 9.46 -6.76
CA ASN A 18 -7.36 9.19 -7.82
C ASN A 18 -6.35 10.32 -8.01
N LYS A 19 -6.82 11.56 -8.03
CA LYS A 19 -5.97 12.75 -8.17
C LYS A 19 -5.00 12.88 -6.99
N ILE A 20 -5.49 12.71 -5.77
CA ILE A 20 -4.67 12.80 -4.56
C ILE A 20 -3.63 11.69 -4.52
N LEU A 21 -4.02 10.45 -4.77
CA LEU A 21 -3.09 9.32 -4.77
C LEU A 21 -2.07 9.44 -5.91
N SER A 22 -2.47 9.91 -7.09
CA SER A 22 -1.53 10.20 -8.19
C SER A 22 -0.51 11.27 -7.81
N ALA A 23 -0.93 12.28 -7.06
CA ALA A 23 -0.02 13.30 -6.54
C ALA A 23 0.95 12.75 -5.48
N ILE A 24 0.45 11.93 -4.54
CA ILE A 24 1.28 11.28 -3.50
C ILE A 24 2.35 10.40 -4.13
N PHE A 25 2.00 9.60 -5.12
CA PHE A 25 2.93 8.70 -5.82
C PHE A 25 3.69 9.37 -6.97
N GLY A 26 3.34 10.59 -7.32
CA GLY A 26 3.92 11.30 -8.45
C GLY A 26 3.57 10.73 -9.82
N SER A 27 2.60 9.80 -9.91
CA SER A 27 2.29 9.07 -11.14
C SER A 27 0.90 8.44 -11.12
N LYS A 28 0.16 8.60 -12.21
CA LYS A 28 -1.08 7.87 -12.47
C LYS A 28 -0.81 6.37 -12.62
N ALA A 29 0.32 6.00 -13.21
CA ALA A 29 0.69 4.60 -13.40
C ALA A 29 0.82 3.86 -12.06
N ALA A 30 1.31 4.50 -11.01
CA ALA A 30 1.38 3.90 -9.68
C ALA A 30 -0.02 3.56 -9.12
N VAL A 31 -0.99 4.43 -9.33
CA VAL A 31 -2.39 4.17 -8.93
C VAL A 31 -2.98 3.01 -9.73
N ASP A 32 -2.69 2.92 -11.02
CA ASP A 32 -3.16 1.81 -11.86
C ASP A 32 -2.50 0.47 -11.47
N VAL A 33 -1.25 0.49 -11.00
CA VAL A 33 -0.59 -0.69 -10.40
C VAL A 33 -1.32 -1.13 -9.12
N LEU A 34 -1.69 -0.21 -8.25
CA LEU A 34 -2.48 -0.54 -7.05
C LEU A 34 -3.84 -1.15 -7.41
N ARG A 35 -4.54 -0.60 -8.39
CA ARG A 35 -5.81 -1.14 -8.88
C ARG A 35 -5.65 -2.53 -9.46
N PHE A 36 -4.61 -2.74 -10.23
CA PHE A 36 -4.29 -4.06 -10.77
C PHE A 36 -4.04 -5.07 -9.64
N SER A 37 -3.24 -4.69 -8.64
CA SER A 37 -3.00 -5.54 -7.45
C SER A 37 -4.30 -5.90 -6.73
N LEU A 38 -5.20 -4.93 -6.57
CA LEU A 38 -6.51 -5.13 -5.97
C LEU A 38 -7.36 -6.11 -6.80
N SER A 39 -7.36 -5.99 -8.12
CA SER A 39 -8.11 -6.86 -9.03
C SER A 39 -7.60 -8.31 -9.04
N GLN A 40 -6.32 -8.52 -8.76
CA GLN A 40 -5.71 -9.85 -8.66
C GLN A 40 -5.91 -10.51 -7.28
N GLY A 41 -6.41 -9.76 -6.32
CA GLY A 41 -6.49 -10.16 -4.92
C GLY A 41 -5.40 -9.46 -4.10
N ILE A 42 -5.80 -8.79 -3.03
CA ILE A 42 -4.95 -7.86 -2.27
C ILE A 42 -3.69 -8.49 -1.67
N SER A 43 -3.72 -9.79 -1.43
CA SER A 43 -2.58 -10.56 -0.89
C SER A 43 -1.82 -11.34 -1.97
N ASN A 44 -2.25 -11.26 -3.22
CA ASN A 44 -1.63 -12.00 -4.32
C ASN A 44 -0.41 -11.27 -4.87
N LYS A 45 0.48 -12.05 -5.46
CA LYS A 45 1.65 -11.54 -6.16
C LYS A 45 1.27 -10.99 -7.52
N ILE A 46 1.96 -9.94 -7.94
CA ILE A 46 1.89 -9.39 -9.29
C ILE A 46 3.26 -9.42 -9.94
N TYR A 47 3.28 -9.53 -11.25
CA TYR A 47 4.50 -9.63 -12.05
C TYR A 47 4.58 -8.52 -13.08
N GLN A 48 5.78 -8.05 -13.35
CA GLN A 48 6.01 -6.98 -14.33
C GLN A 48 5.39 -7.28 -15.69
N ARG A 49 5.54 -8.51 -16.18
CA ARG A 49 4.99 -8.93 -17.49
C ARG A 49 3.48 -8.76 -17.59
N ASP A 50 2.77 -9.05 -16.49
CA ASP A 50 1.31 -8.95 -16.46
C ASP A 50 0.86 -7.49 -16.47
N LEU A 51 1.59 -6.62 -15.77
CA LEU A 51 1.36 -5.17 -15.79
C LEU A 51 1.60 -4.57 -17.18
N VAL A 52 2.68 -4.94 -17.83
CA VAL A 52 2.98 -4.49 -19.20
C VAL A 52 1.90 -4.95 -20.18
N GLY A 53 1.41 -6.17 -20.02
CA GLY A 53 0.35 -6.72 -20.88
C GLY A 53 -1.05 -6.16 -20.62
N LYS A 54 -1.34 -5.73 -19.39
CA LYS A 54 -2.69 -5.30 -18.97
C LYS A 54 -2.86 -3.80 -18.89
N LEU A 55 -1.80 -3.07 -18.57
CA LEU A 55 -1.82 -1.62 -18.45
C LEU A 55 -1.27 -0.95 -19.70
N ALA A 56 -1.85 0.19 -20.08
CA ALA A 56 -1.45 0.94 -21.28
C ALA A 56 -0.20 1.82 -21.03
N TYR A 57 0.87 1.22 -20.52
CA TYR A 57 2.13 1.92 -20.24
C TYR A 57 3.31 1.19 -20.89
N SER A 58 4.38 1.94 -21.14
CA SER A 58 5.63 1.35 -21.62
C SER A 58 6.26 0.48 -20.53
N ASN A 59 7.07 -0.48 -20.95
CA ASN A 59 7.85 -1.32 -20.03
C ASN A 59 8.72 -0.49 -19.09
N LYS A 60 9.34 0.57 -19.61
CA LYS A 60 10.14 1.52 -18.81
C LYS A 60 9.30 2.17 -17.71
N THR A 61 8.12 2.68 -18.04
CA THR A 61 7.20 3.32 -17.08
C THR A 61 6.80 2.34 -15.98
N ILE A 62 6.46 1.11 -16.31
CA ILE A 62 6.12 0.06 -15.34
C ILE A 62 7.30 -0.22 -14.41
N ILE A 63 8.50 -0.42 -14.95
CA ILE A 63 9.71 -0.70 -14.14
C ILE A 63 10.01 0.45 -13.17
N GLU A 64 9.96 1.70 -13.65
CA GLU A 64 10.23 2.88 -12.84
C GLU A 64 9.22 3.02 -11.70
N ASN A 65 7.93 2.78 -11.97
CA ASN A 65 6.90 2.83 -10.94
C ASN A 65 7.04 1.69 -9.92
N LEU A 66 7.32 0.47 -10.35
CA LEU A 66 7.57 -0.66 -9.44
C LEU A 66 8.76 -0.39 -8.52
N LYS A 67 9.86 0.15 -9.05
CA LYS A 67 11.03 0.55 -8.25
C LYS A 67 10.70 1.65 -7.24
N SER A 68 9.98 2.67 -7.67
CA SER A 68 9.58 3.79 -6.81
C SER A 68 8.64 3.33 -5.69
N MET A 69 7.64 2.52 -6.01
CA MET A 69 6.69 1.99 -5.03
C MET A 69 7.36 1.04 -4.04
N THR A 70 8.33 0.25 -4.48
CA THR A 70 9.14 -0.61 -3.61
C THR A 70 10.00 0.22 -2.67
N LYS A 71 10.64 1.26 -3.18
CA LYS A 71 11.44 2.20 -2.37
C LYS A 71 10.62 2.94 -1.33
N LEU A 72 9.37 3.28 -1.66
CA LEU A 72 8.42 3.91 -0.74
C LEU A 72 7.82 2.94 0.28
N GLY A 73 8.11 1.65 0.18
CA GLY A 73 7.56 0.64 1.08
C GLY A 73 6.11 0.25 0.81
N VAL A 74 5.57 0.62 -0.35
CA VAL A 74 4.21 0.26 -0.78
C VAL A 74 4.17 -1.16 -1.35
N LEU A 75 5.22 -1.56 -2.05
CA LEU A 75 5.42 -2.90 -2.57
C LEU A 75 6.59 -3.60 -1.88
N LYS A 76 6.47 -4.90 -1.73
CA LYS A 76 7.57 -5.81 -1.39
C LYS A 76 8.00 -6.55 -2.65
N GLU A 77 9.31 -6.58 -2.90
CA GLU A 77 9.91 -7.29 -4.02
C GLU A 77 10.51 -8.61 -3.54
N ASN A 78 10.21 -9.70 -4.24
CA ASN A 78 10.78 -11.01 -4.02
C ASN A 78 11.28 -11.61 -5.34
N MET A 79 12.36 -12.38 -5.28
CA MET A 79 12.84 -13.15 -6.41
C MET A 79 12.28 -14.56 -6.37
N GLU A 80 11.70 -15.00 -7.47
CA GLU A 80 11.15 -16.34 -7.63
C GLU A 80 11.85 -17.12 -8.74
N LYS A 81 12.04 -18.41 -8.50
CA LYS A 81 12.49 -19.33 -9.54
C LYS A 81 11.30 -19.76 -10.39
N ASN A 82 11.41 -19.56 -11.67
CA ASN A 82 10.42 -20.06 -12.63
C ASN A 82 11.10 -21.01 -13.62
N LYS A 83 10.51 -22.18 -13.88
CA LYS A 83 10.95 -23.08 -14.93
C LYS A 83 10.27 -22.69 -16.24
N LYS A 84 11.06 -22.21 -17.20
CA LYS A 84 10.61 -21.90 -18.54
C LYS A 84 11.43 -22.69 -19.56
N ALA A 85 10.77 -23.56 -20.32
CA ALA A 85 11.42 -24.38 -21.34
C ALA A 85 12.66 -25.17 -20.85
N GLY A 86 12.59 -25.78 -19.65
CA GLY A 86 13.69 -26.54 -19.04
C GLY A 86 14.80 -25.70 -18.42
N ARG A 87 14.69 -24.36 -18.47
CA ARG A 87 15.64 -23.43 -17.86
C ARG A 87 15.05 -22.81 -16.59
N ILE A 88 15.90 -22.62 -15.58
CA ILE A 88 15.53 -21.84 -14.38
C ILE A 88 15.76 -20.39 -14.68
N VAL A 89 14.67 -19.60 -14.62
CA VAL A 89 14.69 -18.14 -14.77
C VAL A 89 14.26 -17.52 -13.47
N TRP A 90 15.01 -16.51 -13.00
CA TRP A 90 14.62 -15.71 -11.85
C TRP A 90 13.66 -14.60 -12.29
N VAL A 91 12.52 -14.51 -11.64
CA VAL A 91 11.48 -13.51 -11.92
C VAL A 91 11.22 -12.70 -10.66
N LYS A 92 11.08 -11.39 -10.84
CA LYS A 92 10.66 -10.51 -9.74
C LYS A 92 9.16 -10.61 -9.55
N ALA A 93 8.76 -10.93 -8.33
CA ALA A 93 7.38 -10.88 -7.87
C ALA A 93 7.20 -9.71 -6.91
N TYR A 94 6.07 -9.05 -6.99
CA TYR A 94 5.72 -7.93 -6.13
C TYR A 94 4.44 -8.23 -5.36
N GLN A 95 4.40 -7.80 -4.12
CA GLN A 95 3.21 -7.88 -3.26
C GLN A 95 2.99 -6.55 -2.55
N LEU A 96 1.75 -6.22 -2.28
CA LEU A 96 1.43 -5.08 -1.42
C LEU A 96 1.96 -5.32 -0.01
N SER A 97 2.67 -4.34 0.53
CA SER A 97 2.97 -4.26 1.96
C SER A 97 1.69 -3.91 2.74
N ASP A 98 1.76 -3.88 4.08
CA ASP A 98 0.63 -3.41 4.90
C ASP A 98 0.23 -1.98 4.54
N VAL A 99 1.19 -1.09 4.28
CA VAL A 99 0.94 0.26 3.80
C VAL A 99 0.34 0.26 2.39
N GLY A 100 0.85 -0.60 1.50
CA GLY A 100 0.31 -0.78 0.15
C GLY A 100 -1.13 -1.27 0.16
N LYS A 101 -1.47 -2.21 1.03
CA LYS A 101 -2.85 -2.69 1.24
C LYS A 101 -3.77 -1.57 1.73
N TRP A 102 -3.29 -0.70 2.59
CA TRP A 102 -4.05 0.47 3.01
C TRP A 102 -4.36 1.40 1.85
N PHE A 103 -3.40 1.73 1.00
CA PHE A 103 -3.65 2.54 -0.19
C PHE A 103 -4.60 1.85 -1.17
N ALA A 104 -4.48 0.54 -1.36
CA ALA A 104 -5.41 -0.22 -2.18
C ALA A 104 -6.83 -0.19 -1.59
N LEU A 105 -6.97 -0.27 -0.26
CA LEU A 105 -8.26 -0.13 0.42
C LEU A 105 -8.92 1.22 0.14
N LEU A 106 -8.15 2.32 0.07
CA LEU A 106 -8.67 3.64 -0.28
C LEU A 106 -9.25 3.70 -1.71
N LEU A 107 -8.72 2.86 -2.62
CA LEU A 107 -9.18 2.75 -4.01
C LEU A 107 -10.30 1.72 -4.18
N ALA A 108 -10.44 0.79 -3.25
CA ALA A 108 -11.41 -0.29 -3.35
C ALA A 108 -12.84 0.23 -3.30
N GLU A 109 -13.70 -0.39 -4.10
CA GLU A 109 -15.14 -0.29 -3.93
C GLU A 109 -15.57 -1.27 -2.82
N GLU A 110 -16.78 -1.07 -2.29
CA GLU A 110 -17.30 -1.88 -1.19
C GLU A 110 -17.29 -3.39 -1.49
N LYS A 111 -17.51 -3.75 -2.75
CA LYS A 111 -17.57 -5.14 -3.25
C LYS A 111 -16.20 -5.81 -3.42
N ASP A 112 -15.11 -5.04 -3.48
CA ASP A 112 -13.79 -5.56 -3.87
C ASP A 112 -13.09 -6.31 -2.73
N LEU A 113 -13.48 -6.06 -1.49
CA LEU A 113 -12.88 -6.64 -0.29
C LEU A 113 -13.96 -7.14 0.68
N SER A 114 -13.72 -8.27 1.32
CA SER A 114 -14.55 -8.75 2.42
C SER A 114 -14.39 -7.86 3.67
N GLN A 115 -15.32 -7.96 4.61
CA GLN A 115 -15.22 -7.23 5.87
C GLN A 115 -14.01 -7.70 6.70
N GLU A 116 -13.71 -8.99 6.64
CA GLU A 116 -12.55 -9.60 7.28
C GLU A 116 -11.24 -9.06 6.71
N GLU A 117 -11.12 -8.96 5.38
CA GLU A 117 -9.95 -8.37 4.71
C GLU A 117 -9.77 -6.89 5.09
N LYS A 118 -10.85 -6.12 5.10
CA LYS A 118 -10.81 -4.70 5.53
C LYS A 118 -10.36 -4.56 6.99
N ALA A 119 -10.90 -5.40 7.87
CA ALA A 119 -10.54 -5.41 9.29
C ALA A 119 -9.08 -5.79 9.51
N GLU A 120 -8.58 -6.80 8.80
CA GLU A 120 -7.17 -7.21 8.86
C GLU A 120 -6.24 -6.10 8.39
N ILE A 121 -6.56 -5.45 7.28
CA ILE A 121 -5.77 -4.32 6.75
C ILE A 121 -5.68 -3.20 7.78
N LEU A 122 -6.81 -2.82 8.37
CA LEU A 122 -6.84 -1.76 9.40
C LEU A 122 -5.99 -2.14 10.61
N GLN A 123 -6.13 -3.37 11.13
CA GLN A 123 -5.36 -3.83 12.27
C GLN A 123 -3.86 -3.85 12.00
N ASN A 124 -3.44 -4.33 10.84
CA ASN A 124 -2.03 -4.38 10.46
C ASN A 124 -1.43 -2.98 10.27
N LEU A 125 -2.18 -2.08 9.66
CA LEU A 125 -1.77 -0.68 9.53
C LEU A 125 -1.66 -0.02 10.91
N PHE A 126 -2.62 -0.25 11.79
CA PHE A 126 -2.60 0.29 13.14
C PHE A 126 -1.38 -0.20 13.93
N ARG A 127 -1.04 -1.48 13.85
CA ARG A 127 0.19 -2.01 14.46
C ARG A 127 1.44 -1.33 13.93
N ALA A 128 1.54 -1.14 12.62
CA ALA A 128 2.65 -0.42 12.00
C ALA A 128 2.72 1.03 12.49
N TYR A 129 1.57 1.71 12.57
CA TYR A 129 1.48 3.07 13.07
C TYR A 129 1.95 3.18 14.53
N VAL A 130 1.53 2.27 15.39
CA VAL A 130 1.97 2.23 16.80
C VAL A 130 3.49 2.08 16.90
N ARG A 131 4.10 1.22 16.08
CA ARG A 131 5.57 1.08 16.03
C ARG A 131 6.25 2.38 15.63
N TRP A 132 5.79 3.04 14.58
CA TRP A 132 6.34 4.33 14.14
C TRP A 132 6.21 5.41 15.20
N VAL A 133 5.07 5.48 15.86
CA VAL A 133 4.85 6.44 16.97
C VAL A 133 5.78 6.13 18.14
N LYS A 134 5.97 4.86 18.47
CA LYS A 134 6.92 4.42 19.51
C LYS A 134 8.34 4.87 19.17
N ASP A 135 8.82 4.56 17.98
CA ASP A 135 10.18 4.93 17.54
C ASP A 135 10.37 6.46 17.53
N LEU A 136 9.36 7.20 17.10
CA LEU A 136 9.39 8.66 17.12
C LEU A 136 9.38 9.21 18.56
N SER A 137 8.57 8.62 19.44
CA SER A 137 8.47 9.04 20.84
C SER A 137 9.79 8.87 21.59
N GLU A 138 10.51 7.78 21.31
CA GLU A 138 11.85 7.56 21.86
C GLU A 138 12.82 8.67 21.45
N LYS A 139 12.80 9.08 20.17
CA LYS A 139 13.61 10.19 19.66
C LYS A 139 13.23 11.55 20.28
N LEU A 140 11.99 11.73 20.64
CA LEU A 140 11.47 12.95 21.24
C LEU A 140 11.44 12.91 22.77
N SER A 141 11.97 11.85 23.38
CA SER A 141 11.97 11.64 24.85
C SER A 141 10.57 11.65 25.46
N ILE A 142 9.57 11.17 24.74
CA ILE A 142 8.20 11.01 25.23
C ILE A 142 8.03 9.60 25.80
N SER A 143 7.51 9.50 27.03
CA SER A 143 7.26 8.21 27.67
C SER A 143 6.17 7.41 26.96
N GLY A 144 6.40 6.11 26.78
CA GLY A 144 5.38 5.19 26.25
C GLY A 144 4.11 5.14 27.11
N LYS A 145 4.23 5.33 28.43
CA LYS A 145 3.08 5.43 29.34
C LYS A 145 2.20 6.64 29.04
N THR A 146 2.80 7.76 28.66
CA THR A 146 2.07 8.97 28.25
C THR A 146 1.23 8.69 26.99
N LEU A 147 1.81 8.03 25.98
CA LEU A 147 1.10 7.67 24.76
C LEU A 147 -0.01 6.65 25.02
N GLU A 148 0.23 5.66 25.87
CA GLU A 148 -0.79 4.68 26.24
C GLU A 148 -1.97 5.34 26.96
N LYS A 149 -1.71 6.30 27.83
CA LYS A 149 -2.75 7.07 28.53
C LYS A 149 -3.61 7.85 27.53
N ILE A 150 -2.98 8.58 26.61
CA ILE A 150 -3.68 9.34 25.56
C ILE A 150 -4.55 8.39 24.73
N PHE A 151 -4.02 7.27 24.28
CA PHE A 151 -4.76 6.27 23.50
C PHE A 151 -6.01 5.78 24.26
N ARG A 152 -5.87 5.44 25.54
CA ARG A 152 -6.99 4.97 26.36
C ARG A 152 -8.05 6.06 26.59
N GLU A 153 -7.64 7.30 26.72
CA GLU A 153 -8.56 8.44 26.88
C GLU A 153 -9.38 8.64 25.59
N GLU A 154 -8.74 8.63 24.42
CA GLU A 154 -9.40 8.79 23.14
C GLU A 154 -10.34 7.62 22.79
N MET A 155 -9.97 6.39 23.15
CA MET A 155 -10.78 5.20 22.89
C MET A 155 -12.03 5.11 23.78
N LYS A 156 -12.14 5.90 24.84
CA LYS A 156 -13.30 5.94 25.74
C LYS A 156 -14.37 6.96 25.32
N GLN A 157 -14.05 7.86 24.42
CA GLN A 157 -14.98 8.85 23.87
C GLN A 157 -15.83 8.26 22.74
#